data_61b6e35776f216884584d26f045577ac
#
_entry.id   61b6e35776f216884584d26f045577ac
#
_cell.length_a   1.000
_cell.length_b   1.000
_cell.length_c   1.000
_cell.angle_alpha   90.00
_cell.angle_beta   90.00
_cell.angle_gamma   90.00
#
_symmetry.space_group_name_H-M   'P 1'
#
loop_
_entity.id
_entity.type
_entity.pdbx_description
1 polymer ?
#
loop_
_entity_poly.entity_id
_entity_poly.type
_entity_poly.pdbx_seq_one_letter_code
_entity_poly.pdbx_strand_id
1 'polypeptide(L)'
;MMNTRDHDIVFKHTGYRREDFSVCLGCKICASVCTANDLSLNVNPQDILISLFMGEEVSADHGLIRYCTNCYRCTHACPWGIRIPEVIRAVRENLAMESTFEKAFKGSLKIWGRVYEPYIFLMAGTFLLKEGYLKYMPKWTEYMSFHLPHKVKRLSRLNSLNGSKGKS
;
A
#
# COMPACT_ATOMS: atom_id res chain seq x y z
N MET A 1 0.19 -1.56 19.95
CA MET A 1 0.33 -0.10 20.14
C MET A 1 1.78 0.18 20.52
N MET A 2 2.40 1.13 19.89
CA MET A 2 3.80 1.49 20.09
C MET A 2 3.88 2.65 21.09
N ASN A 3 4.55 2.45 22.22
CA ASN A 3 4.66 3.45 23.29
C ASN A 3 5.82 4.44 23.00
N THR A 4 5.90 5.56 23.69
CA THR A 4 6.95 6.59 23.55
C THR A 4 8.38 6.04 23.67
N ARG A 5 8.62 5.03 24.48
CA ARG A 5 9.92 4.35 24.58
C ARG A 5 10.31 3.58 23.30
N ASP A 6 9.33 3.16 22.53
CA ASP A 6 9.53 2.41 21.31
C ASP A 6 9.90 3.34 20.13
N HIS A 7 9.55 4.63 20.22
CA HIS A 7 9.95 5.64 19.24
C HIS A 7 11.48 5.82 19.19
N ASP A 8 12.16 5.73 20.33
CA ASP A 8 13.61 5.85 20.40
C ASP A 8 14.30 4.71 19.61
N ILE A 9 13.68 3.53 19.56
CA ILE A 9 14.16 2.40 18.75
C ILE A 9 14.05 2.75 17.27
N VAL A 10 12.92 3.33 16.84
CA VAL A 10 12.71 3.76 15.44
C VAL A 10 13.75 4.81 15.05
N PHE A 11 13.99 5.81 15.90
CA PHE A 11 14.99 6.86 15.66
C PHE A 11 16.40 6.29 15.58
N LYS A 12 16.75 5.35 16.45
CA LYS A 12 18.05 4.69 16.45
C LYS A 12 18.27 3.87 15.16
N HIS A 13 17.24 3.15 14.68
CA HIS A 13 17.33 2.34 13.47
C HIS A 13 17.39 3.17 12.20
N THR A 14 16.71 4.31 12.17
CA THR A 14 16.63 5.16 10.98
C THR A 14 17.69 6.26 10.93
N GLY A 15 18.31 6.54 12.07
CA GLY A 15 19.30 7.63 12.20
C GLY A 15 18.69 9.03 12.25
N TYR A 16 17.37 9.14 12.30
CA TYR A 16 16.68 10.43 12.47
C TYR A 16 16.53 10.79 13.95
N ARG A 17 16.40 12.08 14.20
CA ARG A 17 15.99 12.61 15.51
C ARG A 17 14.52 13.03 15.42
N ARG A 18 13.88 13.14 16.57
CA ARG A 18 12.47 13.58 16.66
C ARG A 18 12.26 14.92 15.95
N GLU A 19 13.18 15.86 16.17
CA GLU A 19 13.12 17.24 15.65
C GLU A 19 13.14 17.27 14.11
N ASP A 20 13.76 16.28 13.46
CA ASP A 20 13.85 16.21 12.00
C ASP A 20 12.45 16.07 11.35
N PHE A 21 11.45 15.58 12.09
CA PHE A 21 10.07 15.47 11.63
C PHE A 21 9.20 16.71 11.87
N SER A 22 9.73 17.74 12.54
CA SER A 22 9.00 19.02 12.76
C SER A 22 8.57 19.67 11.45
N VAL A 23 9.36 19.52 10.39
CA VAL A 23 9.06 20.02 9.03
C VAL A 23 7.84 19.37 8.39
N CYS A 24 7.41 18.22 8.92
CA CYS A 24 6.24 17.49 8.41
C CYS A 24 4.91 18.12 8.86
N LEU A 25 4.89 18.96 9.90
CA LEU A 25 3.65 19.51 10.48
C LEU A 25 2.77 20.26 9.47
N GLY A 26 3.36 20.96 8.51
CA GLY A 26 2.63 21.71 7.47
C GLY A 26 2.76 21.14 6.07
N CYS A 27 3.57 20.11 5.88
CA CYS A 27 3.90 19.57 4.56
C CYS A 27 3.07 18.30 4.25
N LYS A 28 2.38 18.25 3.09
CA LYS A 28 1.58 17.12 2.65
C LYS A 28 2.08 16.49 1.35
N ILE A 29 3.31 16.80 0.91
CA ILE A 29 3.83 16.36 -0.39
C ILE A 29 3.90 14.83 -0.47
N CYS A 30 4.32 14.15 0.59
CA CYS A 30 4.38 12.69 0.60
C CYS A 30 3.00 12.02 0.45
N ALA A 31 1.95 12.66 0.95
CA ALA A 31 0.57 12.17 0.82
C ALA A 31 0.07 12.28 -0.62
N SER A 32 0.41 13.37 -1.33
CA SER A 32 -0.04 13.61 -2.71
C SER A 32 0.53 12.63 -3.74
N VAL A 33 1.64 11.97 -3.43
CA VAL A 33 2.30 11.01 -4.32
C VAL A 33 2.17 9.55 -3.86
N CYS A 34 1.47 9.32 -2.75
CA CYS A 34 1.33 7.99 -2.17
C CYS A 34 0.31 7.14 -2.94
N THR A 35 0.76 6.02 -3.51
CA THR A 35 -0.14 5.09 -4.23
C THR A 35 -1.22 4.48 -3.36
N ALA A 36 -0.96 4.28 -2.07
CA ALA A 36 -1.98 3.80 -1.14
C ALA A 36 -3.07 4.86 -0.90
N ASN A 37 -2.72 6.15 -0.91
CA ASN A 37 -3.68 7.23 -0.82
C ASN A 37 -4.52 7.36 -2.10
N ASP A 38 -3.91 7.17 -3.28
CA ASP A 38 -4.60 7.17 -4.58
C ASP A 38 -5.69 6.09 -4.65
N LEU A 39 -5.50 4.97 -3.96
CA LEU A 39 -6.47 3.89 -3.86
C LEU A 39 -7.62 4.19 -2.86
N SER A 40 -7.73 5.42 -2.41
CA SER A 40 -8.76 5.86 -1.45
C SER A 40 -8.73 5.08 -0.11
N LEU A 41 -7.56 4.57 0.27
CA LEU A 41 -7.34 3.89 1.55
C LEU A 41 -7.25 4.87 2.72
N ASN A 42 -7.36 6.17 2.43
CA ASN A 42 -7.24 7.26 3.40
C ASN A 42 -6.01 7.11 4.32
N VAL A 43 -4.87 6.76 3.71
CA VAL A 43 -3.61 6.56 4.40
C VAL A 43 -2.64 7.68 4.05
N ASN A 44 -2.30 8.46 5.03
CA ASN A 44 -1.41 9.59 4.87
C ASN A 44 -0.04 9.26 5.49
N PRO A 45 1.06 9.24 4.70
CA PRO A 45 2.40 9.01 5.25
C PRO A 45 2.82 10.01 6.30
N GLN A 46 2.31 11.24 6.22
CA GLN A 46 2.60 12.31 7.15
C GLN A 46 2.12 11.98 8.57
N ASP A 47 0.98 11.31 8.72
CA ASP A 47 0.37 11.07 10.03
C ASP A 47 1.31 10.27 10.94
N ILE A 48 2.00 9.25 10.41
CA ILE A 48 2.99 8.48 11.17
C ILE A 48 4.16 9.36 11.60
N LEU A 49 4.66 10.24 10.72
CA LEU A 49 5.79 11.10 11.02
C LEU A 49 5.43 12.14 12.09
N ILE A 50 4.21 12.67 12.03
CA ILE A 50 3.68 13.59 13.04
C ILE A 50 3.49 12.88 14.38
N SER A 51 2.91 11.68 14.39
CA SER A 51 2.75 10.90 15.63
C SER A 51 4.10 10.59 16.28
N LEU A 52 5.12 10.25 15.48
CA LEU A 52 6.49 10.08 15.99
C LEU A 52 7.07 11.38 16.56
N PHE A 53 6.84 12.51 15.89
CA PHE A 53 7.27 13.84 16.37
C PHE A 53 6.57 14.24 17.67
N MET A 54 5.24 14.08 17.72
CA MET A 54 4.44 14.44 18.91
C MET A 54 4.63 13.45 20.07
N GLY A 55 5.21 12.28 19.81
CA GLY A 55 5.32 11.21 20.81
C GLY A 55 4.02 10.47 21.04
N GLU A 56 3.09 10.54 20.08
CA GLU A 56 1.79 9.86 20.13
C GLU A 56 1.94 8.39 19.78
N GLU A 57 1.01 7.57 20.25
CA GLU A 57 1.01 6.14 19.95
C GLU A 57 0.71 5.89 18.47
N VAL A 58 1.57 5.09 17.83
CA VAL A 58 1.33 4.60 16.47
C VAL A 58 0.59 3.27 16.53
N SER A 59 -0.64 3.25 16.00
CA SER A 59 -1.46 2.04 15.97
C SER A 59 -0.99 1.08 14.88
N ALA A 60 -0.98 -0.22 15.21
CA ALA A 60 -0.77 -1.29 14.26
C ALA A 60 -1.85 -1.35 13.15
N ASP A 61 -3.03 -0.80 13.43
CA ASP A 61 -4.14 -0.74 12.48
C ASP A 61 -4.03 0.41 11.47
N HIS A 62 -3.04 1.27 11.60
CA HIS A 62 -2.83 2.35 10.65
C HIS A 62 -2.61 1.78 9.24
N GLY A 63 -3.43 2.25 8.28
CA GLY A 63 -3.45 1.68 6.93
C GLY A 63 -2.08 1.67 6.24
N LEU A 64 -1.23 2.68 6.47
CA LEU A 64 0.10 2.71 5.88
C LEU A 64 1.03 1.62 6.44
N ILE A 65 0.87 1.25 7.72
CA ILE A 65 1.62 0.13 8.30
C ILE A 65 1.28 -1.17 7.56
N ARG A 66 0.02 -1.36 7.15
CA ARG A 66 -0.43 -2.56 6.43
C ARG A 66 -0.10 -2.54 4.94
N TYR A 67 -0.29 -1.40 4.27
CA TYR A 67 -0.35 -1.33 2.81
C TYR A 67 0.85 -0.67 2.14
N CYS A 68 1.78 -0.07 2.87
CA CYS A 68 2.98 0.49 2.28
C CYS A 68 3.80 -0.59 1.55
N THR A 69 4.00 -0.43 0.25
CA THR A 69 4.74 -1.34 -0.63
C THR A 69 6.22 -0.99 -0.76
N ASN A 70 6.70 -0.01 0.02
CA ASN A 70 8.07 0.49 -0.05
C ASN A 70 8.47 0.97 -1.46
N CYS A 71 7.58 1.65 -2.17
CA CYS A 71 7.82 2.13 -3.54
C CYS A 71 8.72 3.38 -3.62
N TYR A 72 9.08 4.00 -2.49
CA TYR A 72 9.95 5.18 -2.36
C TYR A 72 9.49 6.47 -3.06
N ARG A 73 8.30 6.52 -3.67
CA ARG A 73 7.78 7.75 -4.30
C ARG A 73 7.74 8.94 -3.34
N CYS A 74 7.30 8.72 -2.10
CA CYS A 74 7.27 9.73 -1.07
C CYS A 74 8.65 10.24 -0.67
N THR A 75 9.69 9.40 -0.71
CA THR A 75 11.08 9.80 -0.48
C THR A 75 11.59 10.70 -1.59
N HIS A 76 11.35 10.32 -2.86
CA HIS A 76 11.77 11.13 -4.01
C HIS A 76 11.07 12.49 -4.07
N ALA A 77 9.83 12.56 -3.61
CA ALA A 77 9.07 13.81 -3.57
C ALA A 77 9.38 14.67 -2.34
N CYS A 78 10.03 14.12 -1.31
CA CYS A 78 10.29 14.82 -0.06
C CYS A 78 11.40 15.87 -0.22
N PRO A 79 11.12 17.19 -0.05
CA PRO A 79 12.13 18.23 -0.18
C PRO A 79 13.17 18.18 0.94
N TRP A 80 12.86 17.51 2.05
CA TRP A 80 13.72 17.35 3.22
C TRP A 80 14.54 16.05 3.19
N GLY A 81 14.40 15.23 2.15
CA GLY A 81 15.15 13.99 1.99
C GLY A 81 14.79 12.90 3.01
N ILE A 82 13.63 12.97 3.66
CA ILE A 82 13.21 11.95 4.63
C ILE A 82 12.89 10.66 3.91
N ARG A 83 13.55 9.57 4.32
CA ARG A 83 13.34 8.22 3.80
C ARG A 83 12.15 7.54 4.49
N ILE A 84 10.96 8.00 4.16
CA ILE A 84 9.69 7.61 4.80
C ILE A 84 9.49 6.09 4.83
N PRO A 85 9.73 5.30 3.74
CA PRO A 85 9.57 3.85 3.77
C PRO A 85 10.47 3.15 4.80
N GLU A 86 11.66 3.69 5.08
CA GLU A 86 12.55 3.16 6.10
C GLU A 86 12.01 3.41 7.51
N VAL A 87 11.43 4.59 7.73
CA VAL A 87 10.74 4.89 9.00
C VAL A 87 9.56 3.95 9.21
N ILE A 88 8.73 3.75 8.18
CA ILE A 88 7.58 2.83 8.25
C ILE A 88 8.05 1.39 8.52
N ARG A 89 9.14 0.97 7.88
CA ARG A 89 9.71 -0.35 8.09
C ARG A 89 10.20 -0.52 9.53
N ALA A 90 10.91 0.47 10.10
CA ALA A 90 11.34 0.44 11.49
C ALA A 90 10.16 0.37 12.48
N VAL A 91 9.06 1.10 12.18
CA VAL A 91 7.82 1.02 12.95
C VAL A 91 7.21 -0.38 12.88
N ARG A 92 7.16 -1.00 11.68
CA ARG A 92 6.67 -2.39 11.51
C ARG A 92 7.49 -3.40 12.28
N GLU A 93 8.81 -3.30 12.19
CA GLU A 93 9.73 -4.19 12.92
C GLU A 93 9.50 -4.10 14.42
N ASN A 94 9.29 -2.90 14.95
CA ASN A 94 8.99 -2.68 16.36
C ASN A 94 7.62 -3.22 16.77
N LEU A 95 6.60 -3.08 15.89
CA LEU A 95 5.27 -3.66 16.11
C LEU A 95 5.21 -5.17 15.83
N ALA A 96 6.33 -5.81 15.47
CA ALA A 96 6.40 -7.20 14.99
C ALA A 96 5.38 -7.50 13.85
N MET A 97 5.15 -6.51 12.98
CA MET A 97 4.20 -6.60 11.88
C MET A 97 4.91 -6.71 10.54
N GLU A 98 4.34 -7.54 9.67
CA GLU A 98 4.74 -7.61 8.27
C GLU A 98 3.61 -7.07 7.39
N SER A 99 3.99 -6.33 6.33
CA SER A 99 2.99 -5.92 5.34
C SER A 99 2.41 -7.14 4.62
N THR A 100 1.19 -6.98 4.12
CA THR A 100 0.53 -8.00 3.29
C THR A 100 1.38 -8.39 2.09
N PHE A 101 2.01 -7.39 1.47
CA PHE A 101 2.90 -7.60 0.33
C PHE A 101 4.15 -8.39 0.72
N GLU A 102 4.79 -8.06 1.83
CA GLU A 102 5.97 -8.81 2.32
C GLU A 102 5.64 -10.26 2.63
N LYS A 103 4.48 -10.54 3.22
CA LYS A 103 4.01 -11.92 3.47
C LYS A 103 3.84 -12.70 2.17
N ALA A 104 3.20 -12.10 1.17
CA ALA A 104 3.02 -12.73 -0.14
C ALA A 104 4.37 -12.94 -0.85
N PHE A 105 5.26 -11.96 -0.78
CA PHE A 105 6.59 -12.02 -1.38
C PHE A 105 7.46 -13.11 -0.74
N LYS A 106 7.55 -13.13 0.60
CA LYS A 106 8.28 -14.17 1.34
C LYS A 106 7.69 -15.56 1.11
N GLY A 107 6.37 -15.67 1.03
CA GLY A 107 5.68 -16.91 0.70
C GLY A 107 6.05 -17.43 -0.69
N SER A 108 6.10 -16.55 -1.69
CA SER A 108 6.52 -16.90 -3.04
C SER A 108 7.96 -17.43 -3.07
N LEU A 109 8.89 -16.73 -2.42
CA LEU A 109 10.29 -17.14 -2.33
C LEU A 109 10.44 -18.49 -1.63
N LYS A 110 9.68 -18.73 -0.54
CA LYS A 110 9.75 -19.99 0.22
C LYS A 110 9.27 -21.20 -0.59
N ILE A 111 8.23 -21.03 -1.43
CA ILE A 111 7.63 -22.15 -2.17
C ILE A 111 8.36 -22.40 -3.49
N TRP A 112 8.70 -21.35 -4.24
CA TRP A 112 9.28 -21.49 -5.59
C TRP A 112 10.75 -21.06 -5.70
N GLY A 113 11.36 -20.56 -4.63
CA GLY A 113 12.73 -20.02 -4.65
C GLY A 113 12.89 -18.76 -5.50
N ARG A 114 11.80 -18.24 -6.06
CA ARG A 114 11.75 -17.02 -6.89
C ARG A 114 10.44 -16.28 -6.70
N VAL A 115 10.40 -15.05 -7.17
CA VAL A 115 9.15 -14.26 -7.20
C VAL A 115 8.23 -14.83 -8.27
N TYR A 116 7.06 -15.31 -7.85
CA TYR A 116 6.03 -15.85 -8.73
C TYR A 116 4.80 -14.94 -8.71
N GLU A 117 4.68 -14.11 -9.73
CA GLU A 117 3.64 -13.08 -9.81
C GLU A 117 2.21 -13.60 -9.61
N PRO A 118 1.79 -14.72 -10.25
CA PRO A 118 0.43 -15.23 -10.06
C PRO A 118 0.10 -15.55 -8.61
N TYR A 119 1.07 -16.06 -7.83
CA TYR A 119 0.88 -16.30 -6.41
C TYR A 119 0.71 -15.01 -5.61
N ILE A 120 1.50 -13.99 -5.92
CA ILE A 120 1.40 -12.68 -5.26
C ILE A 120 0.04 -12.06 -5.56
N PHE A 121 -0.44 -12.11 -6.81
CA PHE A 121 -1.77 -11.63 -7.18
C PHE A 121 -2.89 -12.40 -6.48
N LEU A 122 -2.79 -13.74 -6.38
CA LEU A 122 -3.76 -14.56 -5.68
C LEU A 122 -3.82 -14.19 -4.19
N MET A 123 -2.67 -14.08 -3.55
CA MET A 123 -2.57 -13.70 -2.14
C MET A 123 -3.08 -12.27 -1.91
N ALA A 124 -2.71 -11.31 -2.75
CA ALA A 124 -3.24 -9.95 -2.69
C ALA A 124 -4.77 -9.94 -2.86
N GLY A 125 -5.30 -10.71 -3.81
CA GLY A 125 -6.74 -10.86 -4.03
C GLY A 125 -7.47 -11.42 -2.83
N THR A 126 -6.96 -12.46 -2.18
CA THR A 126 -7.57 -13.04 -0.97
C THR A 126 -7.59 -12.06 0.20
N PHE A 127 -6.57 -11.22 0.32
CA PHE A 127 -6.53 -10.15 1.32
C PHE A 127 -7.56 -9.07 1.04
N LEU A 128 -7.67 -8.63 -0.21
CA LEU A 128 -8.67 -7.65 -0.63
C LEU A 128 -10.09 -8.14 -0.35
N LEU A 129 -10.35 -9.44 -0.58
CA LEU A 129 -11.64 -10.07 -0.26
C LEU A 129 -11.91 -10.07 1.26
N LYS A 130 -10.93 -10.41 2.08
CA LYS A 130 -11.06 -10.41 3.55
C LYS A 130 -11.31 -9.03 4.14
N GLU A 131 -10.70 -8.00 3.59
CA GLU A 131 -10.81 -6.61 4.06
C GLU A 131 -12.09 -5.91 3.53
N GLY A 132 -12.97 -6.63 2.82
CA GLY A 132 -14.25 -6.08 2.35
C GLY A 132 -14.14 -5.16 1.14
N TYR A 133 -13.01 -5.18 0.42
CA TYR A 133 -12.78 -4.37 -0.79
C TYR A 133 -13.64 -4.77 -2.00
N LEU A 134 -14.50 -5.76 -1.88
CA LEU A 134 -15.55 -6.07 -2.89
C LEU A 134 -16.37 -4.83 -3.29
N LYS A 135 -16.51 -3.87 -2.38
CA LYS A 135 -17.19 -2.59 -2.63
C LYS A 135 -16.52 -1.76 -3.74
N TYR A 136 -15.24 -1.98 -4.02
CA TYR A 136 -14.47 -1.26 -5.04
C TYR A 136 -14.29 -2.05 -6.35
N MET A 137 -14.81 -3.27 -6.44
CA MET A 137 -14.77 -4.12 -7.64
C MET A 137 -15.35 -3.46 -8.91
N PRO A 138 -16.39 -2.60 -8.86
CA PRO A 138 -16.89 -1.94 -10.07
C PRO A 138 -15.83 -1.13 -10.81
N LYS A 139 -14.94 -0.46 -10.08
CA LYS A 139 -13.83 0.29 -10.68
C LYS A 139 -12.76 -0.62 -11.28
N TRP A 140 -12.58 -1.82 -10.75
CA TRP A 140 -11.66 -2.82 -11.30
C TRP A 140 -12.14 -3.37 -12.65
N THR A 141 -13.44 -3.58 -12.81
CA THR A 141 -14.01 -4.02 -14.10
C THR A 141 -13.86 -2.96 -15.18
N GLU A 142 -13.99 -1.68 -14.84
CA GLU A 142 -13.71 -0.56 -15.74
C GLU A 142 -12.22 -0.50 -16.12
N TYR A 143 -11.33 -0.60 -15.16
CA TYR A 143 -9.89 -0.60 -15.38
C TYR A 143 -9.45 -1.78 -16.26
N MET A 144 -9.92 -2.99 -15.98
CA MET A 144 -9.66 -4.18 -16.79
C MET A 144 -10.20 -4.05 -18.21
N SER A 145 -11.39 -3.44 -18.39
CA SER A 145 -11.96 -3.21 -19.72
C SER A 145 -11.13 -2.25 -20.57
N PHE A 146 -10.45 -1.30 -19.93
CA PHE A 146 -9.60 -0.33 -20.63
C PHE A 146 -8.26 -0.95 -21.07
N HIS A 147 -7.70 -1.89 -20.28
CA HIS A 147 -6.40 -2.51 -20.53
C HIS A 147 -6.47 -3.85 -21.27
N LEU A 148 -7.67 -4.36 -21.57
CA LEU A 148 -7.82 -5.57 -22.38
C LEU A 148 -7.30 -5.33 -23.81
N PRO A 149 -6.41 -6.21 -24.33
CA PRO A 149 -5.94 -6.10 -25.70
C PRO A 149 -7.10 -6.07 -26.68
N HIS A 150 -6.98 -5.30 -27.74
CA HIS A 150 -8.03 -5.00 -28.74
C HIS A 150 -8.72 -6.28 -29.30
N LYS A 151 -8.00 -7.42 -29.34
CA LYS A 151 -8.55 -8.73 -29.74
C LYS A 151 -9.64 -9.24 -28.78
N VAL A 152 -9.49 -9.05 -27.47
CA VAL A 152 -10.46 -9.53 -26.47
C VAL A 152 -11.72 -8.65 -26.48
N LYS A 153 -11.58 -7.34 -26.70
CA LYS A 153 -12.72 -6.42 -26.88
C LYS A 153 -13.61 -6.80 -28.08
N ARG A 154 -12.99 -7.38 -29.12
CA ARG A 154 -13.73 -7.79 -30.33
C ARG A 154 -14.57 -9.06 -30.09
N LEU A 155 -14.04 -10.00 -29.29
CA LEU A 155 -14.75 -11.25 -28.93
C LEU A 155 -15.96 -10.97 -28.01
N SER A 156 -15.84 -10.06 -27.05
CA SER A 156 -16.95 -9.70 -26.17
C SER A 156 -18.10 -9.01 -26.93
N ARG A 157 -17.80 -8.20 -27.95
CA ARG A 157 -18.82 -7.59 -28.84
C ARG A 157 -19.53 -8.63 -29.75
N LEU A 158 -18.83 -9.65 -30.20
CA LEU A 158 -19.43 -10.72 -31.01
C LEU A 158 -20.38 -11.59 -30.18
N ASN A 159 -20.07 -11.85 -28.92
CA ASN A 159 -20.95 -12.60 -28.03
C ASN A 159 -22.22 -11.81 -27.64
N SER A 160 -22.13 -10.49 -27.50
CA SER A 160 -23.32 -9.64 -27.24
C SER A 160 -24.27 -9.55 -28.44
N LEU A 161 -23.75 -9.65 -29.66
CA LEU A 161 -24.56 -9.66 -30.90
C LEU A 161 -25.26 -11.01 -31.15
N ASN A 162 -24.66 -12.12 -30.70
CA ASN A 162 -25.28 -13.45 -30.82
C ASN A 162 -26.33 -13.72 -29.73
N GLY A 163 -26.24 -13.07 -28.57
CA GLY A 163 -27.23 -13.19 -27.50
C GLY A 163 -28.59 -12.54 -27.78
N SER A 164 -28.65 -11.60 -28.75
CA SER A 164 -29.89 -10.92 -29.12
C SER A 164 -30.72 -11.59 -30.18
N LYS A 165 -30.21 -12.66 -30.83
CA LYS A 165 -30.94 -13.41 -31.89
C LYS A 165 -31.71 -14.64 -31.39
N GLY A 166 -31.77 -14.90 -30.10
CA GLY A 166 -32.41 -16.07 -29.49
C GLY A 166 -33.73 -15.79 -28.76
N LYS A 167 -34.35 -14.61 -28.95
CA LYS A 167 -35.68 -14.29 -28.41
C LYS A 167 -36.54 -13.69 -29.49
N SER A 168 -37.10 -14.53 -30.33
CA SER A 168 -38.29 -14.28 -31.14
C SER A 168 -39.09 -15.58 -31.22
#